data_45a37e618b1541950cd716ea75ea8739
#
_entry.id   45a37e618b1541950cd716ea75ea8739
#
_cell.length_a   1.000
_cell.length_b   1.000
_cell.length_c   1.000
_cell.angle_alpha   90.00
_cell.angle_beta   90.00
_cell.angle_gamma   90.00
#
_symmetry.space_group_name_H-M   'P 1'
#
loop_
_entity.id
_entity.type
_entity.pdbx_description
1 polymer ?
#
loop_
_entity_poly.entity_id
_entity_poly.type
_entity_poly.pdbx_seq_one_letter_code
_entity_poly.pdbx_strand_id
1 'polypeptide(L)'
;QTIINLCYTNASGINNPFCATVQRDPSSGLFVEPAVISGGVNFAAQRTKGIDFDLAYRKTFDNGDRFSARLIATKVLQLNNFTDPTNPANPNRQLSELGDPELSASFSMSYDFGDFDILYAARYIGKQTIGTYEAQHSYMGQCPLTGTFRGQTGINGGTCDPVLGNIVRVAPANADQFPRVYYPDVLYHDIRVGFDIGNDFRFYAGVNNLLDKQPPLGLLGTAGGDPFDSFGRNFFFGINADF
;
A
#
# COMPACT_ATOMS: atom_id res chain seq x y z
N GLN A 1 -10.09 20.62 -8.62
CA GLN A 1 -10.16 20.08 -10.01
C GLN A 1 -11.24 19.00 -10.15
N THR A 2 -11.43 18.12 -9.18
CA THR A 2 -12.43 17.02 -9.21
C THR A 2 -13.87 17.53 -9.36
N ILE A 3 -14.28 18.55 -8.59
CA ILE A 3 -15.65 19.11 -8.65
C ILE A 3 -15.95 19.67 -10.04
N ILE A 4 -15.01 20.41 -10.62
CA ILE A 4 -15.18 20.98 -11.96
C ILE A 4 -15.31 19.86 -12.99
N ASN A 5 -14.46 18.85 -12.93
CA ASN A 5 -14.56 17.70 -13.85
C ASN A 5 -15.91 17.00 -13.71
N LEU A 6 -16.36 16.71 -12.48
CA LEU A 6 -17.64 16.05 -12.22
C LEU A 6 -18.85 16.90 -12.67
N CYS A 7 -18.73 18.24 -12.62
CA CYS A 7 -19.74 19.11 -13.16
C CYS A 7 -19.90 18.94 -14.69
N TYR A 8 -18.79 18.89 -15.43
CA TYR A 8 -18.83 18.93 -16.89
C TYR A 8 -18.80 17.56 -17.60
N THR A 9 -18.35 16.51 -16.92
CA THR A 9 -18.26 15.15 -17.49
C THR A 9 -19.42 14.23 -17.12
N ASN A 10 -20.32 14.70 -16.26
CA ASN A 10 -21.47 13.91 -15.82
C ASN A 10 -22.48 13.71 -16.95
N ALA A 11 -23.05 12.50 -17.07
CA ALA A 11 -24.07 12.16 -18.06
C ALA A 11 -25.34 13.01 -17.96
N SER A 12 -25.62 13.60 -16.78
CA SER A 12 -26.75 14.54 -16.56
C SER A 12 -26.45 15.98 -17.05
N GLY A 13 -25.32 16.19 -17.71
CA GLY A 13 -24.86 17.51 -18.15
C GLY A 13 -24.63 18.45 -16.93
N ILE A 14 -24.85 19.74 -17.13
CA ILE A 14 -24.67 20.77 -16.10
C ILE A 14 -25.75 20.74 -15.01
N ASN A 15 -26.79 19.96 -15.16
CA ASN A 15 -27.86 19.82 -14.15
C ASN A 15 -27.55 18.73 -13.10
N ASN A 16 -26.37 18.78 -12.52
CA ASN A 16 -25.95 17.85 -11.47
C ASN A 16 -25.49 18.60 -10.20
N PRO A 17 -25.49 17.95 -9.03
CA PRO A 17 -25.17 18.61 -7.77
C PRO A 17 -23.78 19.27 -7.71
N PHE A 18 -22.82 18.78 -8.47
CA PHE A 18 -21.47 19.33 -8.52
C PHE A 18 -21.43 20.68 -9.23
N CYS A 19 -22.30 20.89 -10.24
CA CYS A 19 -22.41 22.19 -10.92
C CYS A 19 -23.01 23.26 -10.02
N ALA A 20 -23.86 22.91 -9.06
CA ALA A 20 -24.41 23.85 -8.08
C ALA A 20 -23.34 24.45 -7.18
N THR A 21 -22.18 23.80 -7.04
CA THR A 21 -21.05 24.29 -6.26
C THR A 21 -20.04 25.12 -7.06
N VAL A 22 -20.25 25.26 -8.39
CA VAL A 22 -19.40 26.04 -9.29
C VAL A 22 -20.07 27.38 -9.53
N GLN A 23 -19.46 28.47 -9.05
CA GLN A 23 -20.02 29.82 -9.10
C GLN A 23 -19.60 30.52 -10.42
N ARG A 24 -20.59 30.92 -11.22
CA ARG A 24 -20.36 31.67 -12.44
C ARG A 24 -21.30 32.88 -12.52
N ASP A 25 -20.79 33.95 -13.06
CA ASP A 25 -21.59 35.11 -13.44
C ASP A 25 -22.55 34.71 -14.56
N PRO A 26 -23.87 34.91 -14.38
CA PRO A 26 -24.85 34.47 -15.35
C PRO A 26 -24.78 35.22 -16.71
N SER A 27 -24.20 36.41 -16.72
CA SER A 27 -24.12 37.26 -17.91
C SER A 27 -22.86 37.03 -18.72
N SER A 28 -21.71 36.81 -18.06
CA SER A 28 -20.41 36.67 -18.71
C SER A 28 -19.94 35.20 -18.77
N GLY A 29 -20.52 34.31 -17.96
CA GLY A 29 -20.07 32.91 -17.83
C GLY A 29 -18.73 32.73 -17.11
N LEU A 30 -18.11 33.84 -16.69
CA LEU A 30 -16.82 33.79 -15.96
C LEU A 30 -17.00 33.28 -14.52
N PHE A 31 -15.95 32.72 -13.95
CA PHE A 31 -15.95 32.36 -12.54
C PHE A 31 -16.00 33.61 -11.66
N VAL A 32 -16.81 33.56 -10.63
CA VAL A 32 -16.87 34.57 -9.56
C VAL A 32 -16.39 33.98 -8.25
N GLU A 33 -15.83 34.79 -7.38
CA GLU A 33 -15.35 34.29 -6.07
C GLU A 33 -16.51 34.10 -5.08
N PRO A 34 -16.49 32.96 -4.37
CA PRO A 34 -15.58 31.81 -4.49
C PRO A 34 -15.93 30.95 -5.72
N ALA A 35 -14.97 30.76 -6.64
CA ALA A 35 -15.20 30.08 -7.92
C ALA A 35 -15.75 28.66 -7.76
N VAL A 36 -15.36 27.98 -6.70
CA VAL A 36 -15.83 26.64 -6.32
C VAL A 36 -16.07 26.59 -4.82
N ILE A 37 -17.29 26.24 -4.43
CA ILE A 37 -17.61 25.96 -3.03
C ILE A 37 -17.28 24.48 -2.79
N SER A 38 -16.17 24.20 -2.07
CA SER A 38 -15.82 22.86 -1.69
C SER A 38 -16.24 22.57 -0.25
N GLY A 39 -17.07 21.57 -0.07
CA GLY A 39 -17.49 21.03 1.22
C GLY A 39 -17.27 19.53 1.27
N GLY A 40 -17.23 18.95 2.47
CA GLY A 40 -17.25 17.51 2.66
C GLY A 40 -18.62 16.97 2.23
N VAL A 41 -18.64 16.09 1.23
CA VAL A 41 -19.84 15.32 0.86
C VAL A 41 -19.62 13.86 1.18
N ASN A 42 -20.60 13.25 1.81
CA ASN A 42 -20.53 11.83 2.18
C ASN A 42 -21.07 10.95 1.05
N PHE A 43 -20.29 10.80 -0.01
CA PHE A 43 -20.65 9.97 -1.16
C PHE A 43 -19.78 8.72 -1.32
N ALA A 44 -18.73 8.61 -0.50
CA ALA A 44 -17.80 7.49 -0.54
C ALA A 44 -18.21 6.38 0.41
N ALA A 45 -17.94 5.14 0.02
CA ALA A 45 -18.09 3.96 0.87
C ALA A 45 -16.83 3.11 0.79
N GLN A 46 -16.50 2.43 1.87
CA GLN A 46 -15.44 1.43 1.90
C GLN A 46 -16.04 0.09 2.35
N ARG A 47 -15.62 -0.98 1.68
CA ARG A 47 -15.95 -2.35 2.08
C ARG A 47 -14.68 -3.13 2.33
N THR A 48 -14.53 -3.60 3.57
CA THR A 48 -13.40 -4.43 3.99
C THR A 48 -13.93 -5.75 4.52
N LYS A 49 -13.24 -6.84 4.16
CA LYS A 49 -13.44 -8.17 4.73
C LYS A 49 -12.08 -8.77 5.00
N GLY A 50 -11.95 -9.47 6.11
CA GLY A 50 -10.69 -10.10 6.47
C GLY A 50 -10.86 -11.09 7.62
N ILE A 51 -9.74 -11.70 7.98
CA ILE A 51 -9.60 -12.61 9.10
C ILE A 51 -8.38 -12.17 9.87
N ASP A 52 -8.55 -11.88 11.15
CA ASP A 52 -7.48 -11.62 12.08
C ASP A 52 -7.22 -12.86 12.94
N PHE A 53 -5.95 -13.17 13.12
CA PHE A 53 -5.50 -14.28 13.92
C PHE A 53 -4.51 -13.76 14.97
N ASP A 54 -4.74 -14.08 16.24
CA ASP A 54 -3.88 -13.76 17.36
C ASP A 54 -3.67 -15.01 18.21
N LEU A 55 -2.43 -15.48 18.27
CA LEU A 55 -2.03 -16.62 19.07
C LEU A 55 -0.94 -16.18 20.03
N ALA A 56 -1.17 -16.37 21.33
CA ALA A 56 -0.18 -16.11 22.37
C ALA A 56 0.05 -17.38 23.21
N TYR A 57 1.33 -17.66 23.47
CA TYR A 57 1.75 -18.73 24.36
C TYR A 57 2.72 -18.20 25.39
N ARG A 58 2.55 -18.60 26.64
CA ARG A 58 3.46 -18.26 27.75
C ARG A 58 3.68 -19.48 28.61
N LYS A 59 4.91 -19.65 29.06
CA LYS A 59 5.29 -20.73 29.98
C LYS A 59 6.36 -20.23 30.95
N THR A 60 6.16 -20.52 32.22
CA THR A 60 7.20 -20.43 33.23
C THR A 60 7.66 -21.85 33.51
N PHE A 61 8.97 -22.07 33.53
CA PHE A 61 9.61 -23.34 33.80
C PHE A 61 9.92 -23.47 35.31
N ASP A 62 10.15 -24.68 35.76
CA ASP A 62 10.43 -24.98 37.18
C ASP A 62 11.72 -24.32 37.71
N ASN A 63 12.67 -24.03 36.81
CA ASN A 63 13.91 -23.28 37.13
C ASN A 63 13.70 -21.76 37.18
N GLY A 64 12.49 -21.27 36.98
CA GLY A 64 12.16 -19.85 36.98
C GLY A 64 12.24 -19.14 35.61
N ASP A 65 12.77 -19.80 34.59
CA ASP A 65 12.83 -19.23 33.25
C ASP A 65 11.43 -18.97 32.68
N ARG A 66 11.34 -17.94 31.82
CA ARG A 66 10.07 -17.55 31.19
C ARG A 66 10.21 -17.54 29.68
N PHE A 67 9.28 -18.21 29.05
CA PHE A 67 9.13 -18.19 27.59
C PHE A 67 7.81 -17.52 27.23
N SER A 68 7.86 -16.64 26.23
CA SER A 68 6.64 -16.14 25.59
C SER A 68 6.79 -16.13 24.08
N ALA A 69 5.69 -16.38 23.38
CA ALA A 69 5.61 -16.24 21.94
C ALA A 69 4.24 -15.69 21.55
N ARG A 70 4.19 -14.82 20.54
CA ARG A 70 2.96 -14.29 19.99
C ARG A 70 3.05 -14.19 18.49
N LEU A 71 2.00 -14.63 17.82
CA LEU A 71 1.79 -14.48 16.39
C LEU A 71 0.50 -13.69 16.16
N ILE A 72 0.61 -12.57 15.46
CA ILE A 72 -0.53 -11.82 14.97
C ILE A 72 -0.47 -11.88 13.44
N ALA A 73 -1.58 -12.24 12.79
CA ALA A 73 -1.67 -12.26 11.34
C ALA A 73 -3.01 -11.73 10.88
N THR A 74 -3.00 -10.93 9.83
CA THR A 74 -4.19 -10.39 9.17
C THR A 74 -4.22 -10.84 7.73
N LYS A 75 -5.29 -11.53 7.34
CA LYS A 75 -5.61 -11.88 5.96
C LYS A 75 -6.75 -11.01 5.48
N VAL A 76 -6.47 -10.08 4.59
CA VAL A 76 -7.50 -9.25 3.95
C VAL A 76 -8.04 -10.00 2.74
N LEU A 77 -9.35 -10.18 2.67
CA LEU A 77 -10.05 -10.87 1.59
C LEU A 77 -10.68 -9.89 0.59
N GLN A 78 -10.99 -8.70 1.06
CA GLN A 78 -11.58 -7.63 0.26
C GLN A 78 -11.22 -6.28 0.84
N LEU A 79 -10.77 -5.37 -0.01
CA LEU A 79 -10.58 -3.94 0.30
C LEU A 79 -11.00 -3.15 -0.94
N ASN A 80 -12.20 -2.59 -0.89
CA ASN A 80 -12.79 -1.84 -2.00
C ASN A 80 -13.20 -0.46 -1.55
N ASN A 81 -12.79 0.56 -2.28
CA ASN A 81 -13.23 1.93 -2.13
C ASN A 81 -14.22 2.29 -3.25
N PHE A 82 -15.31 2.96 -2.89
CA PHE A 82 -16.33 3.45 -3.81
C PHE A 82 -16.29 4.97 -3.76
N THR A 83 -15.42 5.56 -4.55
CA THR A 83 -15.13 7.00 -4.54
C THR A 83 -15.58 7.72 -5.79
N ASP A 84 -16.09 7.00 -6.79
CA ASP A 84 -16.63 7.59 -8.02
C ASP A 84 -18.12 7.94 -7.84
N PRO A 85 -18.46 9.24 -7.72
CA PRO A 85 -19.85 9.65 -7.55
C PRO A 85 -20.67 9.49 -8.82
N THR A 86 -20.03 9.33 -10.00
CA THR A 86 -20.70 9.11 -11.27
C THR A 86 -21.06 7.64 -11.47
N ASN A 87 -20.32 6.76 -10.83
CA ASN A 87 -20.57 5.32 -10.83
C ASN A 87 -20.35 4.73 -9.42
N PRO A 88 -21.27 4.99 -8.48
CA PRO A 88 -21.10 4.61 -7.07
C PRO A 88 -21.13 3.10 -6.83
N ALA A 89 -21.48 2.30 -7.82
CA ALA A 89 -21.44 0.85 -7.74
C ALA A 89 -20.11 0.24 -8.16
N ASN A 90 -19.23 1.03 -8.80
CA ASN A 90 -17.95 0.56 -9.31
C ASN A 90 -16.87 0.64 -8.20
N PRO A 91 -16.30 -0.49 -7.75
CA PRO A 91 -15.28 -0.49 -6.73
C PRO A 91 -13.90 -0.16 -7.33
N ASN A 92 -13.16 0.71 -6.65
CA ASN A 92 -11.72 0.74 -6.75
C ASN A 92 -11.15 -0.31 -5.78
N ARG A 93 -10.57 -1.37 -6.34
CA ARG A 93 -10.01 -2.49 -5.59
C ARG A 93 -8.58 -2.17 -5.18
N GLN A 94 -8.34 -2.00 -3.88
CA GLN A 94 -7.03 -1.64 -3.33
C GLN A 94 -6.25 -2.84 -2.79
N LEU A 95 -6.90 -3.98 -2.65
CA LEU A 95 -6.26 -5.19 -2.13
C LEU A 95 -5.03 -5.58 -2.97
N SER A 96 -3.90 -5.71 -2.31
CA SER A 96 -2.57 -5.95 -2.86
C SER A 96 -1.91 -4.73 -3.51
N GLU A 97 -2.49 -3.54 -3.44
CA GLU A 97 -1.77 -2.31 -3.76
C GLU A 97 -0.70 -2.04 -2.70
N LEU A 98 0.22 -1.11 -3.01
CA LEU A 98 1.30 -0.75 -2.10
C LEU A 98 0.74 -0.16 -0.79
N GLY A 99 1.08 -0.76 0.32
CA GLY A 99 0.55 -0.43 1.65
C GLY A 99 -0.58 -1.34 2.12
N ASP A 100 -1.26 -2.04 1.20
CA ASP A 100 -2.44 -2.88 1.47
C ASP A 100 -2.20 -4.37 1.13
N PRO A 101 -1.24 -5.06 1.76
CA PRO A 101 -0.94 -6.46 1.46
C PRO A 101 -2.13 -7.36 1.79
N GLU A 102 -2.32 -8.41 0.99
CA GLU A 102 -3.34 -9.42 1.26
C GLU A 102 -3.09 -10.19 2.57
N LEU A 103 -1.81 -10.40 2.91
CA LEU A 103 -1.39 -11.07 4.14
C LEU A 103 -0.28 -10.28 4.80
N SER A 104 -0.45 -9.97 6.07
CA SER A 104 0.60 -9.45 6.94
C SER A 104 0.68 -10.25 8.22
N ALA A 105 1.87 -10.40 8.79
CA ALA A 105 2.03 -11.08 10.05
C ALA A 105 3.19 -10.51 10.85
N SER A 106 3.07 -10.56 12.17
CA SER A 106 4.10 -10.24 13.12
C SER A 106 4.24 -11.39 14.11
N PHE A 107 5.45 -11.87 14.27
CA PHE A 107 5.81 -12.88 15.26
C PHE A 107 6.80 -12.30 16.25
N SER A 108 6.63 -12.55 17.52
CA SER A 108 7.57 -12.21 18.56
C SER A 108 7.76 -13.40 19.51
N MET A 109 8.99 -13.59 19.98
CA MET A 109 9.34 -14.62 20.92
C MET A 109 10.34 -14.06 21.91
N SER A 110 10.13 -14.26 23.19
CA SER A 110 11.10 -13.94 24.24
C SER A 110 11.41 -15.15 25.11
N TYR A 111 12.65 -15.21 25.56
CA TYR A 111 13.10 -16.17 26.53
C TYR A 111 13.94 -15.45 27.59
N ASP A 112 13.48 -15.46 28.83
CA ASP A 112 14.14 -14.86 29.99
C ASP A 112 14.73 -15.99 30.81
N PHE A 113 16.05 -15.94 31.09
CA PHE A 113 16.76 -16.96 31.81
C PHE A 113 17.85 -16.35 32.72
N GLY A 114 17.65 -16.43 34.05
CA GLY A 114 18.51 -15.74 34.99
C GLY A 114 18.53 -14.24 34.73
N ASP A 115 19.74 -13.70 34.56
CA ASP A 115 19.97 -12.27 34.31
C ASP A 115 19.93 -11.92 32.82
N PHE A 116 19.64 -12.89 31.96
CA PHE A 116 19.62 -12.70 30.50
C PHE A 116 18.20 -12.75 29.91
N ASP A 117 17.98 -11.98 28.86
CA ASP A 117 16.81 -12.13 27.98
C ASP A 117 17.20 -12.11 26.52
N ILE A 118 16.48 -12.87 25.74
CA ILE A 118 16.57 -12.84 24.27
C ILE A 118 15.17 -12.55 23.73
N LEU A 119 15.09 -11.56 22.85
CA LEU A 119 13.90 -11.25 22.08
C LEU A 119 14.20 -11.45 20.60
N TYR A 120 13.37 -12.23 19.96
CA TYR A 120 13.34 -12.36 18.51
C TYR A 120 12.00 -11.84 17.99
N ALA A 121 12.04 -11.07 16.91
CA ALA A 121 10.85 -10.63 16.19
C ALA A 121 10.99 -10.89 14.70
N ALA A 122 9.87 -11.20 14.06
CA ALA A 122 9.80 -11.32 12.62
C ALA A 122 8.55 -10.61 12.09
N ARG A 123 8.68 -9.88 10.99
CA ARG A 123 7.60 -9.17 10.33
C ARG A 123 7.50 -9.60 8.88
N TYR A 124 6.36 -10.17 8.52
CA TYR A 124 6.04 -10.60 7.17
C TYR A 124 5.11 -9.59 6.50
N ILE A 125 5.45 -9.22 5.28
CA ILE A 125 4.66 -8.36 4.41
C ILE A 125 4.43 -9.15 3.12
N GLY A 126 3.17 -9.44 2.81
CA GLY A 126 2.79 -10.16 1.61
C GLY A 126 3.11 -9.39 0.33
N LYS A 127 3.11 -10.09 -0.76
CA LYS A 127 3.34 -9.52 -2.10
C LYS A 127 2.36 -8.40 -2.42
N GLN A 128 2.83 -7.34 -3.10
CA GLN A 128 2.07 -6.14 -3.41
C GLN A 128 2.39 -5.64 -4.81
N THR A 129 1.48 -4.87 -5.40
CA THR A 129 1.70 -4.19 -6.68
C THR A 129 1.78 -2.68 -6.45
N ILE A 130 2.41 -1.96 -7.38
CA ILE A 130 2.30 -0.50 -7.45
C ILE A 130 1.19 -0.19 -8.46
N GLY A 131 -0.02 0.04 -7.97
CA GLY A 131 -1.18 0.30 -8.80
C GLY A 131 -1.71 -0.93 -9.54
N THR A 132 -2.55 -0.68 -10.54
CA THR A 132 -3.17 -1.73 -11.35
C THR A 132 -2.22 -2.24 -12.43
N TYR A 133 -2.58 -3.36 -13.05
CA TYR A 133 -1.86 -3.89 -14.21
C TYR A 133 -1.70 -2.82 -15.30
N GLU A 134 -2.72 -2.03 -15.57
CA GLU A 134 -2.75 -0.97 -16.57
C GLU A 134 -1.77 0.15 -16.27
N ALA A 135 -1.54 0.45 -14.99
CA ALA A 135 -0.54 1.44 -14.59
C ALA A 135 0.89 0.95 -14.81
N GLN A 136 1.12 -0.35 -14.60
CA GLN A 136 2.44 -0.97 -14.79
C GLN A 136 2.72 -1.33 -16.25
N HIS A 137 1.69 -1.68 -17.01
CA HIS A 137 1.77 -2.08 -18.41
C HIS A 137 1.00 -1.07 -19.25
N SER A 138 1.62 0.09 -19.48
CA SER A 138 1.02 1.14 -20.28
C SER A 138 0.63 0.59 -21.66
N TYR A 139 -0.64 0.67 -21.99
CA TYR A 139 -1.12 0.40 -23.37
C TYR A 139 -0.54 1.37 -24.40
N MET A 140 0.07 2.44 -23.92
CA MET A 140 0.57 3.53 -24.75
C MET A 140 2.02 3.33 -25.22
N GLY A 141 2.74 2.34 -24.72
CA GLY A 141 4.17 2.25 -24.93
C GLY A 141 4.64 1.24 -25.98
N GLN A 142 3.75 0.65 -26.77
CA GLN A 142 4.07 -0.59 -27.47
C GLN A 142 3.92 -0.53 -29.00
N CYS A 143 3.92 0.65 -29.57
CA CYS A 143 4.14 0.78 -31.00
C CYS A 143 5.62 0.60 -31.32
N PRO A 144 5.97 -0.10 -32.42
CA PRO A 144 7.36 -0.21 -32.85
C PRO A 144 7.98 1.15 -33.03
N LEU A 145 9.20 1.34 -32.52
CA LEU A 145 9.94 2.61 -32.65
C LEU A 145 10.44 2.89 -34.05
N THR A 146 10.39 1.90 -34.95
CA THR A 146 10.86 1.99 -36.34
C THR A 146 9.86 1.35 -37.28
N GLY A 147 9.46 2.09 -38.32
CA GLY A 147 8.55 1.62 -39.36
C GLY A 147 7.29 2.45 -39.51
N THR A 148 6.45 2.07 -40.47
CA THR A 148 5.11 2.67 -40.68
C THR A 148 4.15 2.09 -39.63
N PHE A 149 3.75 2.91 -38.67
CA PHE A 149 2.82 2.51 -37.59
C PHE A 149 1.39 2.28 -38.05
N ARG A 150 1.08 2.61 -39.28
CA ARG A 150 -0.29 2.59 -39.83
C ARG A 150 -0.84 1.17 -39.89
N GLY A 151 -1.85 0.89 -39.07
CA GLY A 151 -2.55 -0.39 -39.08
C GLY A 151 -1.86 -1.53 -38.32
N GLN A 152 -0.76 -1.28 -37.63
CA GLN A 152 -0.14 -2.28 -36.78
C GLN A 152 -0.91 -2.46 -35.47
N THR A 153 -1.10 -3.69 -35.07
CA THR A 153 -1.77 -4.03 -33.81
C THR A 153 -0.75 -3.97 -32.69
N GLY A 154 -1.01 -3.11 -31.69
CA GLY A 154 -0.24 -3.10 -30.45
C GLY A 154 -0.47 -4.37 -29.63
N ILE A 155 0.29 -4.54 -28.54
CA ILE A 155 0.30 -5.77 -27.73
C ILE A 155 -1.08 -6.21 -27.27
N ASN A 156 -2.03 -5.33 -27.06
CA ASN A 156 -3.38 -5.69 -26.57
C ASN A 156 -4.47 -5.50 -27.64
N GLY A 157 -4.12 -5.58 -28.90
CA GLY A 157 -5.07 -5.41 -30.00
C GLY A 157 -5.39 -3.95 -30.32
N GLY A 158 -4.77 -2.98 -29.65
CA GLY A 158 -4.89 -1.56 -29.98
C GLY A 158 -4.16 -1.24 -31.29
N THR A 159 -4.67 -0.29 -32.05
CA THR A 159 -4.08 0.18 -33.30
C THR A 159 -3.15 1.35 -33.03
N CYS A 160 -1.96 1.34 -33.60
CA CYS A 160 -1.04 2.48 -33.51
C CYS A 160 -1.57 3.66 -34.30
N ASP A 161 -1.59 4.86 -33.70
CA ASP A 161 -1.95 6.09 -34.37
C ASP A 161 -0.78 6.59 -35.24
N PRO A 162 -0.98 6.76 -36.56
CA PRO A 162 0.10 7.17 -37.44
C PRO A 162 0.50 8.64 -37.28
N VAL A 163 -0.32 9.46 -36.63
CA VAL A 163 -0.08 10.90 -36.46
C VAL A 163 0.61 11.17 -35.11
N LEU A 164 0.15 10.49 -34.06
CA LEU A 164 0.64 10.71 -32.70
C LEU A 164 1.80 9.78 -32.31
N GLY A 165 2.07 8.75 -33.12
CA GLY A 165 3.06 7.71 -32.78
C GLY A 165 2.68 6.89 -31.53
N ASN A 166 1.44 7.04 -31.07
CA ASN A 166 0.92 6.41 -29.87
C ASN A 166 -0.11 5.34 -30.22
N ILE A 167 -0.28 4.39 -29.33
CA ILE A 167 -1.40 3.45 -29.40
C ILE A 167 -2.69 4.20 -29.06
N VAL A 168 -3.69 4.12 -29.92
CA VAL A 168 -5.04 4.50 -29.57
C VAL A 168 -5.48 3.61 -28.42
N ARG A 169 -5.84 4.20 -27.29
CA ARG A 169 -6.28 3.48 -26.10
C ARG A 169 -7.49 2.62 -26.43
N VAL A 170 -7.28 1.34 -26.54
CA VAL A 170 -8.36 0.36 -26.46
C VAL A 170 -8.33 -0.15 -25.02
N ALA A 171 -9.31 0.24 -24.23
CA ALA A 171 -9.48 -0.35 -22.90
C ALA A 171 -9.66 -1.88 -23.10
N PRO A 172 -8.98 -2.72 -22.32
CA PRO A 172 -9.22 -4.15 -22.35
C PRO A 172 -10.68 -4.41 -22.02
N ALA A 173 -11.29 -5.40 -22.65
CA ALA A 173 -12.66 -5.81 -22.38
C ALA A 173 -12.86 -6.22 -20.91
N ASN A 174 -11.79 -6.67 -20.27
CA ASN A 174 -11.74 -6.99 -18.84
C ASN A 174 -10.29 -6.80 -18.32
N ALA A 175 -10.08 -5.82 -17.46
CA ALA A 175 -8.79 -5.56 -16.84
C ALA A 175 -8.31 -6.71 -15.93
N ASP A 176 -9.23 -7.46 -15.34
CA ASP A 176 -8.93 -8.61 -14.48
C ASP A 176 -8.45 -9.85 -15.26
N GLN A 177 -8.49 -9.80 -16.58
CA GLN A 177 -8.04 -10.88 -17.46
C GLN A 177 -6.50 -11.01 -17.51
N PHE A 178 -5.76 -9.95 -17.18
CA PHE A 178 -4.31 -9.93 -17.26
C PHE A 178 -3.67 -10.42 -15.95
N PRO A 179 -2.52 -11.15 -16.04
CA PRO A 179 -1.81 -11.55 -14.84
C PRO A 179 -1.29 -10.31 -14.08
N ARG A 180 -1.52 -10.29 -12.78
CA ARG A 180 -0.98 -9.25 -11.92
C ARG A 180 0.52 -9.45 -11.73
N VAL A 181 1.27 -8.35 -11.84
CA VAL A 181 2.70 -8.34 -11.51
C VAL A 181 2.85 -7.86 -10.08
N TYR A 182 3.57 -8.65 -9.28
CA TYR A 182 3.75 -8.39 -7.86
C TYR A 182 5.22 -8.12 -7.54
N TYR A 183 5.48 -7.21 -6.63
CA TYR A 183 6.68 -7.23 -5.84
C TYR A 183 6.67 -8.47 -4.94
N PRO A 184 7.82 -9.10 -4.70
CA PRO A 184 7.89 -10.27 -3.84
C PRO A 184 7.50 -9.90 -2.41
N ASP A 185 7.04 -10.89 -1.67
CA ASP A 185 6.88 -10.79 -0.23
C ASP A 185 8.23 -10.57 0.47
N VAL A 186 8.15 -9.97 1.64
CA VAL A 186 9.31 -9.62 2.44
C VAL A 186 9.14 -10.13 3.86
N LEU A 187 10.21 -10.70 4.42
CA LEU A 187 10.30 -11.13 5.81
C LEU A 187 11.51 -10.46 6.46
N TYR A 188 11.26 -9.65 7.47
CA TYR A 188 12.27 -9.03 8.30
C TYR A 188 12.46 -9.81 9.58
N HIS A 189 13.69 -9.81 10.10
CA HIS A 189 14.09 -10.48 11.34
C HIS A 189 14.84 -9.51 12.21
N ASP A 190 14.42 -9.40 13.46
CA ASP A 190 15.05 -8.57 14.47
C ASP A 190 15.44 -9.43 15.67
N ILE A 191 16.57 -9.13 16.30
CA ILE A 191 17.02 -9.80 17.51
C ILE A 191 17.52 -8.77 18.52
N ARG A 192 17.19 -8.99 19.77
CA ARG A 192 17.73 -8.24 20.91
C ARG A 192 18.14 -9.20 22.00
N VAL A 193 19.25 -8.90 22.66
CA VAL A 193 19.70 -9.54 23.89
C VAL A 193 19.76 -8.51 24.99
N GLY A 194 19.35 -8.89 26.18
CA GLY A 194 19.45 -8.09 27.40
C GLY A 194 20.25 -8.81 28.47
N PHE A 195 20.89 -8.05 29.36
CA PHE A 195 21.64 -8.55 30.48
C PHE A 195 21.51 -7.61 31.67
N ASP A 196 21.05 -8.14 32.79
CA ASP A 196 20.89 -7.41 34.05
C ASP A 196 22.16 -7.57 34.95
N ILE A 197 22.67 -6.46 35.47
CA ILE A 197 23.79 -6.45 36.44
C ILE A 197 23.28 -5.90 37.76
N GLY A 198 23.15 -6.81 38.73
CA GLY A 198 22.51 -6.46 39.99
C GLY A 198 21.04 -6.04 39.76
N ASN A 199 20.58 -5.12 40.63
CA ASN A 199 19.21 -4.63 40.54
C ASN A 199 19.11 -3.26 39.83
N ASP A 200 20.25 -2.63 39.55
CA ASP A 200 20.30 -1.20 39.17
C ASP A 200 20.63 -0.96 37.71
N PHE A 201 21.22 -1.95 37.02
CA PHE A 201 21.67 -1.74 35.64
C PHE A 201 21.16 -2.85 34.71
N ARG A 202 20.60 -2.41 33.57
CA ARG A 202 20.24 -3.30 32.46
C ARG A 202 20.93 -2.86 31.20
N PHE A 203 21.71 -3.71 30.59
CA PHE A 203 22.33 -3.53 29.30
C PHE A 203 21.51 -4.26 28.23
N TYR A 204 21.41 -3.67 27.03
CA TYR A 204 20.82 -4.37 25.90
C TYR A 204 21.53 -4.01 24.60
N ALA A 205 21.57 -4.95 23.70
CA ALA A 205 22.05 -4.75 22.34
C ALA A 205 21.15 -5.53 21.36
N GLY A 206 21.07 -5.07 20.12
CA GLY A 206 20.26 -5.75 19.14
C GLY A 206 20.59 -5.36 17.72
N VAL A 207 19.96 -6.08 16.80
CA VAL A 207 20.07 -5.89 15.37
C VAL A 207 18.65 -5.91 14.79
N ASN A 208 18.26 -4.82 14.15
CA ASN A 208 17.07 -4.79 13.31
C ASN A 208 17.46 -5.19 11.90
N ASN A 209 16.54 -5.85 11.20
CA ASN A 209 16.75 -6.37 9.85
C ASN A 209 18.05 -7.22 9.77
N LEU A 210 18.12 -8.25 10.59
CA LEU A 210 19.31 -9.11 10.79
C LEU A 210 19.88 -9.64 9.45
N LEU A 211 19.02 -9.94 8.49
CA LEU A 211 19.41 -10.48 7.19
C LEU A 211 19.69 -9.40 6.13
N ASP A 212 19.66 -8.13 6.51
CA ASP A 212 19.87 -6.97 5.60
C ASP A 212 18.94 -7.02 4.37
N LYS A 213 17.68 -7.38 4.60
CA LYS A 213 16.69 -7.49 3.54
C LYS A 213 16.37 -6.12 2.99
N GLN A 214 16.72 -5.89 1.73
CA GLN A 214 16.44 -4.64 1.04
C GLN A 214 14.98 -4.58 0.56
N PRO A 215 14.39 -3.38 0.46
CA PRO A 215 13.11 -3.19 -0.22
C PRO A 215 13.17 -3.73 -1.65
N PRO A 216 12.03 -4.12 -2.25
CA PRO A 216 11.98 -4.39 -3.68
C PRO A 216 12.50 -3.21 -4.50
N LEU A 217 13.13 -3.48 -5.65
CA LEU A 217 13.69 -2.45 -6.52
C LEU A 217 12.64 -1.38 -6.87
N GLY A 218 13.02 -0.11 -6.73
CA GLY A 218 12.14 1.03 -6.96
C GLY A 218 11.29 1.46 -5.76
N LEU A 219 11.38 0.73 -4.63
CA LEU A 219 10.63 1.00 -3.40
C LEU A 219 11.58 1.36 -2.25
N LEU A 220 12.30 2.44 -2.39
CA LEU A 220 13.29 2.89 -1.39
C LEU A 220 12.70 3.79 -0.30
N GLY A 221 11.45 3.58 0.10
CA GLY A 221 10.79 4.40 1.12
C GLY A 221 10.43 5.81 0.64
N THR A 222 10.45 6.05 -0.66
CA THR A 222 10.15 7.36 -1.26
C THR A 222 8.67 7.55 -1.59
N ALA A 223 7.91 6.46 -1.65
CA ALA A 223 6.46 6.51 -1.83
C ALA A 223 5.79 6.52 -0.46
N GLY A 224 4.98 7.54 -0.17
CA GLY A 224 4.20 7.59 1.07
C GLY A 224 3.29 6.34 1.17
N GLY A 225 3.40 5.61 2.30
CA GLY A 225 2.69 4.35 2.51
C GLY A 225 3.50 3.09 2.18
N ASP A 226 4.75 3.24 1.77
CA ASP A 226 5.68 2.12 1.58
C ASP A 226 5.92 1.38 2.91
N PRO A 227 5.57 0.10 3.03
CA PRO A 227 5.70 -0.66 4.27
C PRO A 227 7.11 -1.23 4.51
N PHE A 228 8.04 -1.02 3.59
CA PHE A 228 9.35 -1.63 3.60
C PHE A 228 10.37 -0.84 4.43
N ASP A 229 11.34 -1.56 5.00
CA ASP A 229 12.45 -0.96 5.75
C ASP A 229 13.50 -0.44 4.77
N SER A 230 13.69 0.88 4.75
CA SER A 230 14.67 1.56 3.89
C SER A 230 16.06 1.72 4.54
N PHE A 231 16.18 1.48 5.86
CA PHE A 231 17.45 1.65 6.56
C PHE A 231 18.39 0.45 6.42
N GLY A 232 17.85 -0.75 6.12
CA GLY A 232 18.64 -1.98 6.11
C GLY A 232 19.04 -2.44 7.51
N ARG A 233 20.09 -3.24 7.61
CA ARG A 233 20.59 -3.74 8.89
C ARG A 233 21.08 -2.62 9.80
N ASN A 234 20.55 -2.57 11.00
CA ASN A 234 20.81 -1.53 11.98
C ASN A 234 21.13 -2.14 13.35
N PHE A 235 22.24 -1.72 13.93
CA PHE A 235 22.70 -2.16 15.24
C PHE A 235 22.35 -1.08 16.27
N PHE A 236 21.87 -1.51 17.43
CA PHE A 236 21.59 -0.61 18.54
C PHE A 236 22.05 -1.22 19.87
N PHE A 237 22.35 -0.37 20.84
CA PHE A 237 22.64 -0.76 22.21
C PHE A 237 22.16 0.33 23.17
N GLY A 238 21.95 -0.03 24.41
CA GLY A 238 21.56 0.92 25.45
C GLY A 238 21.76 0.37 26.85
N ILE A 239 21.64 1.28 27.80
CA ILE A 239 21.77 1.02 29.25
C ILE A 239 20.59 1.68 29.92
N ASN A 240 19.89 0.95 30.76
CA ASN A 240 18.92 1.50 31.72
C ASN A 240 19.58 1.46 33.10
N ALA A 241 19.44 2.52 33.88
CA ALA A 241 19.93 2.60 35.25
C ALA A 241 18.80 3.14 36.13
N ASP A 242 18.52 2.43 37.23
CA ASP A 242 17.55 2.83 38.25
C ASP A 242 18.35 3.25 39.51
N PHE A 243 18.05 4.47 40.05
CA PHE A 243 18.75 5.06 41.18
C PHE A 243 17.83 5.31 42.34
#